data_2e21b64fd7b37952349b6cb4807a32b0
#
_entry.id   2e21b64fd7b37952349b6cb4807a32b0
#
_cell.length_a   1.000
_cell.length_b   1.000
_cell.length_c   1.000
_cell.angle_alpha   90.00
_cell.angle_beta   90.00
_cell.angle_gamma   90.00
#
_symmetry.space_group_name_H-M   'P 1'
#
loop_
_entity.id
_entity.type
_entity.pdbx_description
1 polymer ?
#
loop_
_entity_poly.entity_id
_entity_poly.type
_entity_poly.pdbx_seq_one_letter_code
_entity_poly.pdbx_strand_id
1 'polypeptide(L)'
;NYVDYMEGKYHSKMIGARFKHKTYGYHTTTMKIDFQNGTSYFGSGRVDPYMKAFVREMSSRPSCAECAFKGIERLSDITVFDCYEYTQITGYKDDDKGYTSVFVHTDKGRKVFESIKPMLIWQEQAVEKLVTKNGIMVCNSAKPHAKRNAFYEAAAEMSIDKAMQKIEPITKKDRLIEQAKSLLFKTGLIRLVRKLRKQQGVEINRGTQHGGKNE
;
A
#
# COMPACT_ATOMS: atom_id res chain seq x y z
N ASN A 1 -11.70 -1.00 -17.90
CA ASN A 1 -12.04 -2.27 -17.21
C ASN A 1 -12.40 -2.07 -15.73
N TYR A 2 -11.45 -1.59 -14.84
CA TYR A 2 -11.77 -1.38 -13.41
C TYR A 2 -12.78 -0.25 -13.19
N VAL A 3 -12.63 0.87 -13.91
CA VAL A 3 -13.60 1.99 -13.88
C VAL A 3 -14.97 1.49 -14.32
N ASP A 4 -15.06 0.83 -15.45
CA ASP A 4 -16.34 0.31 -16.00
C ASP A 4 -17.00 -0.67 -15.02
N TYR A 5 -16.21 -1.54 -14.39
CA TYR A 5 -16.70 -2.45 -13.34
C TYR A 5 -17.29 -1.69 -12.15
N MET A 6 -16.59 -0.66 -11.66
CA MET A 6 -17.04 0.10 -10.49
C MET A 6 -18.26 0.98 -10.84
N GLU A 7 -18.26 1.65 -11.99
CA GLU A 7 -19.40 2.46 -12.44
C GLU A 7 -20.65 1.57 -12.66
N GLY A 8 -20.49 0.39 -13.28
CA GLY A 8 -21.58 -0.56 -13.44
C GLY A 8 -22.14 -1.07 -12.11
N LYS A 9 -21.24 -1.36 -11.14
CA LYS A 9 -21.64 -1.82 -9.80
C LYS A 9 -22.38 -0.79 -8.97
N TYR A 10 -22.02 0.50 -9.08
CA TYR A 10 -22.59 1.59 -8.31
C TYR A 10 -23.62 2.41 -9.11
N HIS A 11 -23.87 2.05 -10.36
CA HIS A 11 -24.79 2.74 -11.28
C HIS A 11 -24.55 4.24 -11.32
N SER A 12 -23.28 4.66 -11.29
CA SER A 12 -22.89 6.07 -11.23
C SER A 12 -21.48 6.29 -11.72
N LYS A 13 -21.21 7.44 -12.31
CA LYS A 13 -19.89 7.84 -12.78
C LYS A 13 -18.93 8.05 -11.61
N MET A 14 -17.73 7.55 -11.79
CA MET A 14 -16.62 7.74 -10.86
C MET A 14 -16.03 9.13 -11.03
N ILE A 15 -16.02 9.94 -9.95
CA ILE A 15 -15.53 11.32 -9.96
C ILE A 15 -14.21 11.49 -9.20
N GLY A 16 -13.78 10.46 -8.44
CA GLY A 16 -12.52 10.50 -7.73
C GLY A 16 -12.08 9.12 -7.28
N ALA A 17 -10.76 8.89 -7.28
CA ALA A 17 -10.15 7.68 -6.75
C ALA A 17 -8.91 8.03 -5.92
N ARG A 18 -8.77 7.40 -4.76
CA ARG A 18 -7.64 7.57 -3.86
C ARG A 18 -7.08 6.21 -3.47
N PHE A 19 -5.88 5.94 -3.96
CA PHE A 19 -5.07 4.82 -3.54
C PHE A 19 -4.54 5.02 -2.13
N LYS A 20 -4.34 3.92 -1.41
CA LYS A 20 -3.79 3.95 -0.04
C LYS A 20 -4.49 4.96 0.87
N HIS A 21 -5.81 5.16 0.68
CA HIS A 21 -6.60 6.00 1.55
C HIS A 21 -6.59 5.42 2.97
N LYS A 22 -6.40 6.26 3.98
CA LYS A 22 -6.24 5.82 5.38
C LYS A 22 -7.58 5.54 6.10
N THR A 23 -8.61 5.04 5.38
CA THR A 23 -9.94 4.71 5.95
C THR A 23 -9.80 3.81 7.18
N TYR A 24 -8.96 2.77 7.07
CA TYR A 24 -8.70 1.83 8.16
C TYR A 24 -7.32 2.03 8.78
N GLY A 25 -6.77 3.25 8.66
CA GLY A 25 -5.45 3.62 9.15
C GLY A 25 -4.32 3.29 8.16
N TYR A 26 -3.09 3.66 8.57
CA TYR A 26 -1.89 3.54 7.73
C TYR A 26 -1.55 2.09 7.36
N HIS A 27 -1.76 1.15 8.30
CA HIS A 27 -1.39 -0.26 8.08
C HIS A 27 -2.35 -1.03 7.18
N THR A 28 -3.42 -0.40 6.70
CA THR A 28 -4.37 -1.04 5.79
C THR A 28 -4.46 -0.27 4.48
N THR A 29 -3.88 -0.86 3.43
CA THR A 29 -3.99 -0.30 2.08
C THR A 29 -5.45 -0.37 1.61
N THR A 30 -6.09 0.78 1.43
CA THR A 30 -7.52 0.90 1.09
C THR A 30 -7.70 1.77 -0.15
N MET A 31 -8.51 1.30 -1.10
CA MET A 31 -9.04 2.11 -2.19
C MET A 31 -10.25 2.88 -1.68
N LYS A 32 -10.30 4.18 -1.93
CA LYS A 32 -11.51 5.00 -1.83
C LYS A 32 -11.91 5.47 -3.21
N ILE A 33 -13.19 5.33 -3.55
CA ILE A 33 -13.77 5.85 -4.80
C ILE A 33 -15.00 6.68 -4.44
N ASP A 34 -15.08 7.87 -5.01
CA ASP A 34 -16.23 8.76 -4.88
C ASP A 34 -17.01 8.77 -6.20
N PHE A 35 -18.35 8.69 -6.12
CA PHE A 35 -19.25 8.63 -7.27
C PHE A 35 -20.13 9.88 -7.36
N GLN A 36 -20.58 10.21 -8.57
CA GLN A 36 -21.40 11.38 -8.87
C GLN A 36 -22.74 11.40 -8.11
N ASN A 37 -23.30 10.22 -7.80
CA ASN A 37 -24.52 10.10 -7.00
C ASN A 37 -24.31 10.31 -5.49
N GLY A 38 -23.13 10.79 -5.06
CA GLY A 38 -22.79 11.06 -3.67
C GLY A 38 -22.37 9.83 -2.85
N THR A 39 -22.40 8.61 -3.43
CA THR A 39 -21.92 7.42 -2.73
C THR A 39 -20.40 7.31 -2.77
N SER A 40 -19.82 6.61 -1.79
CA SER A 40 -18.40 6.29 -1.77
C SER A 40 -18.19 4.79 -1.53
N TYR A 41 -17.20 4.24 -2.22
CA TYR A 41 -16.72 2.89 -2.01
C TYR A 41 -15.43 2.90 -1.19
N PHE A 42 -15.28 1.93 -0.29
CA PHE A 42 -14.05 1.64 0.43
C PHE A 42 -13.78 0.13 0.36
N GLY A 43 -12.59 -0.23 -0.11
CA GLY A 43 -12.16 -1.62 -0.20
C GLY A 43 -10.67 -1.75 0.07
N SER A 44 -10.29 -2.61 1.04
CA SER A 44 -8.87 -2.89 1.25
C SER A 44 -8.31 -3.80 0.16
N GLY A 45 -6.98 -3.91 0.08
CA GLY A 45 -6.29 -4.85 -0.81
C GLY A 45 -6.67 -6.32 -0.59
N ARG A 46 -7.51 -6.62 0.40
CA ARG A 46 -8.09 -7.95 0.62
C ARG A 46 -9.30 -8.22 -0.26
N VAL A 47 -10.14 -7.20 -0.50
CA VAL A 47 -11.45 -7.35 -1.17
C VAL A 47 -11.62 -6.51 -2.42
N ASP A 48 -10.82 -5.49 -2.61
CA ASP A 48 -10.82 -4.72 -3.85
C ASP A 48 -9.99 -5.44 -4.91
N PRO A 49 -10.54 -5.76 -6.10
CA PRO A 49 -9.86 -6.57 -7.09
C PRO A 49 -8.61 -5.88 -7.65
N TYR A 50 -8.65 -4.55 -7.86
CA TYR A 50 -7.51 -3.81 -8.37
C TYR A 50 -6.41 -3.65 -7.32
N MET A 51 -6.76 -3.27 -6.10
CA MET A 51 -5.81 -3.17 -5.00
C MET A 51 -5.17 -4.51 -4.68
N LYS A 52 -5.94 -5.60 -4.74
CA LYS A 52 -5.42 -6.96 -4.55
C LYS A 52 -4.41 -7.31 -5.64
N ALA A 53 -4.73 -7.06 -6.91
CA ALA A 53 -3.81 -7.28 -8.02
C ALA A 53 -2.53 -6.43 -7.89
N PHE A 54 -2.67 -5.18 -7.46
CA PHE A 54 -1.53 -4.28 -7.25
C PHE A 54 -0.62 -4.74 -6.10
N VAL A 55 -1.18 -5.01 -4.93
CA VAL A 55 -0.41 -5.44 -3.74
C VAL A 55 0.27 -6.80 -3.96
N ARG A 56 -0.29 -7.63 -4.85
CA ARG A 56 0.27 -8.93 -5.23
C ARG A 56 1.24 -8.87 -6.42
N GLU A 57 1.61 -7.67 -6.89
CA GLU A 57 2.49 -7.45 -8.04
C GLU A 57 1.99 -8.10 -9.35
N MET A 58 0.68 -8.39 -9.42
CA MET A 58 0.05 -8.90 -10.65
C MET A 58 -0.24 -7.82 -11.67
N SER A 59 -0.55 -6.57 -11.22
CA SER A 59 -0.86 -5.45 -12.10
C SER A 59 0.30 -4.47 -12.31
N SER A 60 1.49 -4.76 -11.76
CA SER A 60 2.68 -3.93 -11.97
C SER A 60 3.13 -3.95 -13.43
N ARG A 61 3.69 -2.82 -13.90
CA ARG A 61 4.25 -2.73 -15.26
C ARG A 61 5.50 -3.59 -15.40
N PRO A 62 5.84 -4.08 -16.61
CA PRO A 62 7.11 -4.78 -16.84
C PRO A 62 8.32 -3.99 -16.34
N SER A 63 8.37 -2.68 -16.63
CA SER A 63 9.42 -1.77 -16.18
C SER A 63 9.56 -1.65 -14.66
N CYS A 64 8.56 -2.05 -13.86
CA CYS A 64 8.69 -2.06 -12.41
C CYS A 64 9.63 -3.16 -11.91
N ALA A 65 9.72 -4.28 -12.64
CA ALA A 65 10.61 -5.38 -12.30
C ALA A 65 12.08 -5.07 -12.60
N GLU A 66 12.31 -4.23 -13.62
CA GLU A 66 13.64 -3.84 -14.12
C GLU A 66 13.85 -2.32 -14.01
N CYS A 67 13.45 -1.75 -12.87
CA CYS A 67 13.45 -0.31 -12.68
C CYS A 67 14.89 0.24 -12.61
N ALA A 68 15.28 1.01 -13.59
CA ALA A 68 16.59 1.67 -13.65
C ALA A 68 16.79 2.76 -12.57
N PHE A 69 15.73 3.17 -11.91
CA PHE A 69 15.75 4.23 -10.87
C PHE A 69 15.83 3.66 -9.44
N LYS A 70 16.22 2.39 -9.28
CA LYS A 70 16.49 1.80 -7.97
C LYS A 70 17.90 2.14 -7.50
N GLY A 71 18.07 2.25 -6.19
CA GLY A 71 19.33 2.58 -5.56
C GLY A 71 19.20 3.70 -4.55
N ILE A 72 20.23 3.90 -3.75
CA ILE A 72 20.34 4.98 -2.77
C ILE A 72 20.73 6.28 -3.51
N GLU A 73 21.64 6.20 -4.45
CA GLU A 73 22.03 7.33 -5.28
C GLU A 73 21.01 7.53 -6.42
N ARG A 74 20.48 8.74 -6.52
CA ARG A 74 19.44 9.09 -7.49
C ARG A 74 19.67 10.45 -8.10
N LEU A 75 19.16 10.65 -9.32
CA LEU A 75 19.18 11.93 -10.02
C LEU A 75 18.23 12.97 -9.43
N SER A 76 17.29 12.55 -8.58
CA SER A 76 16.36 13.47 -7.92
C SER A 76 17.02 14.26 -6.80
N ASP A 77 16.58 15.48 -6.55
CA ASP A 77 17.06 16.29 -5.43
C ASP A 77 16.67 15.66 -4.06
N ILE A 78 15.48 15.07 -3.99
CA ILE A 78 14.92 14.43 -2.80
C ILE A 78 14.19 13.16 -3.20
N THR A 79 14.34 12.09 -2.41
CA THR A 79 13.53 10.87 -2.52
C THR A 79 12.70 10.70 -1.26
N VAL A 80 11.40 10.43 -1.41
CA VAL A 80 10.48 10.16 -0.30
C VAL A 80 9.87 8.77 -0.46
N PHE A 81 9.75 8.04 0.65
CA PHE A 81 9.14 6.71 0.66
C PHE A 81 8.56 6.36 2.04
N ASP A 82 7.68 5.35 2.09
CA ASP A 82 7.05 4.92 3.33
C ASP A 82 8.08 4.35 4.32
N CYS A 83 8.09 4.84 5.56
CA CYS A 83 8.89 4.30 6.66
C CYS A 83 8.05 3.30 7.46
N TYR A 84 7.98 2.05 7.00
CA TYR A 84 7.15 1.02 7.65
C TYR A 84 7.69 0.59 9.03
N GLU A 85 8.99 0.65 9.21
CA GLU A 85 9.68 0.26 10.44
C GLU A 85 9.94 1.44 11.39
N TYR A 86 9.28 2.58 11.21
CA TYR A 86 9.58 3.81 11.96
C TYR A 86 9.58 3.61 13.49
N THR A 87 8.68 2.80 14.04
CA THR A 87 8.64 2.52 15.49
C THR A 87 9.93 1.87 15.99
N GLN A 88 10.52 0.98 15.19
CA GLN A 88 11.77 0.28 15.54
C GLN A 88 12.99 1.17 15.31
N ILE A 89 12.93 2.05 14.31
CA ILE A 89 14.02 2.95 13.92
C ILE A 89 14.10 4.16 14.87
N THR A 90 12.96 4.76 15.20
CA THR A 90 12.88 6.03 15.92
C THR A 90 12.48 5.90 17.39
N GLY A 91 11.90 4.78 17.80
CA GLY A 91 11.27 4.61 19.12
C GLY A 91 9.90 5.29 19.28
N TYR A 92 9.41 6.00 18.26
CA TYR A 92 8.10 6.64 18.32
C TYR A 92 6.96 5.63 18.36
N LYS A 93 5.91 5.97 19.11
CA LYS A 93 4.70 5.13 19.17
C LYS A 93 3.99 5.14 17.83
N ASP A 94 3.47 3.99 17.47
CA ASP A 94 2.62 3.84 16.30
C ASP A 94 1.25 4.51 16.53
N ASP A 95 1.05 5.67 15.91
CA ASP A 95 -0.20 6.44 15.92
C ASP A 95 -1.11 6.12 14.73
N ASP A 96 -0.72 5.14 13.89
CA ASP A 96 -1.43 4.71 12.68
C ASP A 96 -1.54 5.79 11.58
N LYS A 97 -0.74 6.85 11.65
CA LYS A 97 -0.67 7.88 10.60
C LYS A 97 0.42 7.60 9.57
N GLY A 98 1.47 6.88 10.00
CA GLY A 98 2.65 6.56 9.22
C GLY A 98 3.68 7.70 9.21
N TYR A 99 4.90 7.34 8.85
CA TYR A 99 6.03 8.24 8.71
C TYR A 99 6.62 8.12 7.31
N THR A 100 7.31 9.17 6.88
CA THR A 100 7.99 9.23 5.59
C THR A 100 9.48 9.20 5.82
N SER A 101 10.18 8.30 5.13
CA SER A 101 11.63 8.37 4.98
C SER A 101 11.98 9.36 3.89
N VAL A 102 13.03 10.15 4.12
CA VAL A 102 13.50 11.17 3.18
C VAL A 102 14.99 11.00 2.96
N PHE A 103 15.40 10.90 1.70
CA PHE A 103 16.79 11.05 1.28
C PHE A 103 16.96 12.39 0.58
N VAL A 104 18.01 13.11 0.92
CA VAL A 104 18.41 14.37 0.31
C VAL A 104 19.70 14.12 -0.46
N HIS A 105 19.66 14.27 -1.80
CA HIS A 105 20.75 13.86 -2.70
C HIS A 105 21.63 15.04 -3.15
N THR A 106 21.06 16.23 -3.30
CA THR A 106 21.76 17.40 -3.88
C THR A 106 21.72 18.60 -2.93
N ASP A 107 22.59 19.59 -3.19
CA ASP A 107 22.57 20.85 -2.45
C ASP A 107 21.25 21.62 -2.62
N LYS A 108 20.62 21.51 -3.79
CA LYS A 108 19.28 22.09 -4.02
C LYS A 108 18.23 21.40 -3.14
N GLY A 109 18.25 20.08 -3.07
CA GLY A 109 17.40 19.31 -2.17
C GLY A 109 17.64 19.67 -0.71
N ARG A 110 18.90 19.85 -0.32
CA ARG A 110 19.29 20.29 1.04
C ARG A 110 18.68 21.65 1.38
N LYS A 111 18.81 22.64 0.50
CA LYS A 111 18.24 23.98 0.71
C LYS A 111 16.70 23.90 0.89
N VAL A 112 16.02 23.11 0.09
CA VAL A 112 14.55 22.90 0.21
C VAL A 112 14.23 22.23 1.55
N PHE A 113 14.93 21.15 1.90
CA PHE A 113 14.70 20.43 3.16
C PHE A 113 14.90 21.34 4.37
N GLU A 114 16.01 22.08 4.44
CA GLU A 114 16.29 23.01 5.55
C GLU A 114 15.23 24.11 5.66
N SER A 115 14.68 24.60 4.54
CA SER A 115 13.62 25.62 4.57
C SER A 115 12.29 25.13 5.18
N ILE A 116 11.98 23.85 5.06
CA ILE A 116 10.75 23.25 5.59
C ILE A 116 10.94 22.54 6.94
N LYS A 117 12.18 22.27 7.31
CA LYS A 117 12.58 21.55 8.53
C LYS A 117 11.95 22.09 9.82
N PRO A 118 11.78 23.42 10.01
CA PRO A 118 11.11 23.98 11.20
C PRO A 118 9.63 23.60 11.30
N MET A 119 9.00 23.20 10.20
CA MET A 119 7.58 22.78 10.13
C MET A 119 7.40 21.27 10.28
N LEU A 120 8.48 20.51 10.40
CA LEU A 120 8.47 19.05 10.43
C LEU A 120 8.80 18.54 11.84
N ILE A 121 8.21 17.37 12.16
CA ILE A 121 8.74 16.50 13.21
C ILE A 121 9.67 15.51 12.50
N TRP A 122 10.96 15.62 12.72
CA TRP A 122 11.95 14.84 12.00
C TRP A 122 13.03 14.29 12.95
N GLN A 123 13.70 13.25 12.51
CA GLN A 123 14.83 12.64 13.18
C GLN A 123 15.80 12.12 12.12
N GLU A 124 17.07 12.43 12.25
CA GLU A 124 18.13 11.88 11.42
C GLU A 124 18.38 10.42 11.76
N GLN A 125 18.57 9.61 10.72
CA GLN A 125 18.85 8.19 10.85
C GLN A 125 19.90 7.74 9.84
N ALA A 126 20.67 6.71 10.19
CA ALA A 126 21.58 6.08 9.26
C ALA A 126 20.82 5.45 8.09
N VAL A 127 21.34 5.62 6.87
CA VAL A 127 20.72 5.14 5.64
C VAL A 127 20.44 3.63 5.69
N GLU A 128 21.38 2.87 6.25
CA GLU A 128 21.32 1.41 6.38
C GLU A 128 20.10 0.96 7.17
N LYS A 129 19.66 1.75 8.16
CA LYS A 129 18.43 1.46 8.93
C LYS A 129 17.18 1.67 8.10
N LEU A 130 17.19 2.63 7.18
CA LEU A 130 16.04 3.00 6.35
C LEU A 130 15.84 2.06 5.15
N VAL A 131 16.90 1.41 4.66
CA VAL A 131 16.85 0.51 3.48
C VAL A 131 16.76 -0.96 3.83
N THR A 132 16.47 -1.31 5.08
CA THR A 132 16.25 -2.70 5.52
C THR A 132 14.78 -3.11 5.37
N LYS A 133 14.49 -4.41 5.38
CA LYS A 133 13.14 -4.97 5.34
C LYS A 133 12.28 -4.33 4.24
N ASN A 134 11.17 -3.70 4.61
CA ASN A 134 10.28 -3.04 3.65
C ASN A 134 10.91 -1.80 3.00
N GLY A 135 11.86 -1.12 3.66
CA GLY A 135 12.62 -0.01 3.09
C GLY A 135 13.53 -0.43 1.94
N ILE A 136 13.88 -1.73 1.85
CA ILE A 136 14.70 -2.27 0.76
C ILE A 136 14.08 -2.06 -0.63
N MET A 137 12.78 -1.77 -0.71
CA MET A 137 12.11 -1.43 -1.97
C MET A 137 12.70 -0.19 -2.66
N VAL A 138 13.44 0.64 -1.95
CA VAL A 138 14.17 1.76 -2.55
C VAL A 138 15.30 1.25 -3.44
N CYS A 139 15.98 0.18 -3.03
CA CYS A 139 17.10 -0.43 -3.73
C CYS A 139 16.67 -1.54 -4.69
N ASN A 140 15.65 -2.31 -4.32
CA ASN A 140 15.23 -3.49 -5.06
C ASN A 140 13.95 -3.26 -5.85
N SER A 141 13.93 -3.76 -7.08
CA SER A 141 12.72 -3.81 -7.90
C SER A 141 11.71 -4.83 -7.37
N ALA A 142 10.42 -4.57 -7.59
CA ALA A 142 9.36 -5.52 -7.28
C ALA A 142 9.49 -6.76 -8.18
N LYS A 143 9.38 -7.96 -7.60
CA LYS A 143 9.36 -9.19 -8.38
C LYS A 143 7.93 -9.41 -8.91
N PRO A 144 7.75 -9.61 -10.22
CA PRO A 144 6.45 -9.89 -10.79
C PRO A 144 5.85 -11.17 -10.19
N HIS A 145 4.55 -11.15 -9.92
CA HIS A 145 3.84 -12.36 -9.49
C HIS A 145 3.83 -13.43 -10.58
N ALA A 146 3.99 -14.70 -10.23
CA ALA A 146 4.03 -15.81 -11.18
C ALA A 146 2.77 -15.87 -12.08
N LYS A 147 1.61 -15.46 -11.56
CA LYS A 147 0.34 -15.44 -12.30
C LYS A 147 0.07 -14.10 -13.03
N ARG A 148 1.07 -13.22 -13.17
CA ARG A 148 0.89 -11.90 -13.76
C ARG A 148 0.36 -11.96 -15.21
N ASN A 149 0.97 -12.80 -16.04
CA ASN A 149 0.55 -12.94 -17.45
C ASN A 149 -0.88 -13.48 -17.55
N ALA A 150 -1.20 -14.55 -16.81
CA ALA A 150 -2.53 -15.09 -16.76
C ALA A 150 -3.59 -14.08 -16.26
N PHE A 151 -3.19 -13.17 -15.34
CA PHE A 151 -4.07 -12.08 -14.90
C PHE A 151 -4.36 -11.10 -16.04
N TYR A 152 -3.35 -10.67 -16.79
CA TYR A 152 -3.55 -9.74 -17.92
C TYR A 152 -4.35 -10.36 -19.06
N GLU A 153 -4.11 -11.63 -19.40
CA GLU A 153 -4.89 -12.38 -20.37
C GLU A 153 -6.38 -12.44 -19.95
N ALA A 154 -6.65 -12.83 -18.71
CA ALA A 154 -8.00 -12.85 -18.19
C ALA A 154 -8.65 -11.46 -18.15
N ALA A 155 -7.91 -10.42 -17.76
CA ALA A 155 -8.42 -9.05 -17.69
C ALA A 155 -8.63 -8.39 -19.07
N ALA A 156 -8.06 -8.93 -20.14
CA ALA A 156 -8.36 -8.54 -21.51
C ALA A 156 -9.71 -9.07 -21.99
N GLU A 157 -10.12 -10.27 -21.53
CA GLU A 157 -11.32 -10.95 -21.96
C GLU A 157 -12.55 -10.69 -21.07
N MET A 158 -12.32 -10.35 -19.81
CA MET A 158 -13.40 -10.21 -18.82
C MET A 158 -13.17 -9.02 -17.88
N SER A 159 -14.19 -8.69 -17.08
CA SER A 159 -14.07 -7.65 -16.05
C SER A 159 -13.05 -8.04 -14.98
N ILE A 160 -12.42 -7.04 -14.37
CA ILE A 160 -11.30 -7.24 -13.42
C ILE A 160 -11.69 -8.08 -12.19
N ASP A 161 -12.93 -7.97 -11.74
CA ASP A 161 -13.45 -8.78 -10.62
C ASP A 161 -13.52 -10.26 -10.99
N LYS A 162 -13.98 -10.58 -12.22
CA LYS A 162 -14.01 -11.96 -12.75
C LYS A 162 -12.59 -12.49 -12.99
N ALA A 163 -11.70 -11.66 -13.55
CA ALA A 163 -10.30 -12.02 -13.74
C ALA A 163 -9.63 -12.34 -12.40
N MET A 164 -9.80 -11.47 -11.38
CA MET A 164 -9.30 -11.74 -10.03
C MET A 164 -9.93 -12.96 -9.40
N GLN A 165 -11.23 -13.18 -9.58
CA GLN A 165 -11.90 -14.37 -9.07
C GLN A 165 -11.35 -15.67 -9.68
N LYS A 166 -10.96 -15.63 -10.96
CA LYS A 166 -10.34 -16.76 -11.67
C LYS A 166 -8.91 -17.03 -11.21
N ILE A 167 -8.10 -15.99 -11.02
CA ILE A 167 -6.66 -16.10 -10.80
C ILE A 167 -6.30 -16.21 -9.31
N GLU A 168 -6.91 -15.36 -8.48
CA GLU A 168 -6.71 -15.33 -7.02
C GLU A 168 -8.00 -14.89 -6.32
N PRO A 169 -8.91 -15.84 -6.03
CA PRO A 169 -10.26 -15.52 -5.55
C PRO A 169 -10.28 -14.69 -4.27
N ILE A 170 -11.26 -13.80 -4.19
CA ILE A 170 -11.66 -13.13 -2.95
C ILE A 170 -12.63 -14.06 -2.22
N THR A 171 -12.17 -14.65 -1.14
CA THR A 171 -12.92 -15.68 -0.40
C THR A 171 -14.03 -15.08 0.47
N LYS A 172 -14.99 -15.93 0.92
CA LYS A 172 -15.99 -15.53 1.92
C LYS A 172 -15.34 -15.05 3.23
N LYS A 173 -14.24 -15.70 3.62
CA LYS A 173 -13.42 -15.31 4.79
C LYS A 173 -12.84 -13.90 4.62
N ASP A 174 -12.33 -13.55 3.43
CA ASP A 174 -11.80 -12.21 3.16
C ASP A 174 -12.88 -11.14 3.32
N ARG A 175 -14.08 -11.40 2.81
CA ARG A 175 -15.22 -10.49 2.93
C ARG A 175 -15.66 -10.32 4.38
N LEU A 176 -15.73 -11.42 5.15
CA LEU A 176 -16.10 -11.39 6.57
C LEU A 176 -15.08 -10.58 7.39
N ILE A 177 -13.77 -10.81 7.15
CA ILE A 177 -12.71 -10.05 7.84
C ILE A 177 -12.81 -8.55 7.49
N GLU A 178 -13.12 -8.22 6.24
CA GLU A 178 -13.29 -6.82 5.82
C GLU A 178 -14.50 -6.17 6.49
N GLN A 179 -15.62 -6.87 6.58
CA GLN A 179 -16.81 -6.37 7.28
C GLN A 179 -16.54 -6.15 8.77
N ALA A 180 -15.89 -7.11 9.43
CA ALA A 180 -15.49 -6.97 10.84
C ALA A 180 -14.54 -5.77 11.03
N LYS A 181 -13.55 -5.58 10.13
CA LYS A 181 -12.64 -4.44 10.16
C LYS A 181 -13.38 -3.11 9.97
N SER A 182 -14.33 -3.05 9.03
CA SER A 182 -15.17 -1.88 8.81
C SER A 182 -15.99 -1.51 10.04
N LEU A 183 -16.59 -2.51 10.68
CA LEU A 183 -17.35 -2.30 11.92
C LEU A 183 -16.46 -1.80 13.07
N LEU A 184 -15.32 -2.44 13.29
CA LEU A 184 -14.33 -2.02 14.29
C LEU A 184 -13.82 -0.60 14.05
N PHE A 185 -13.67 -0.19 12.79
CA PHE A 185 -13.29 1.17 12.46
C PHE A 185 -14.40 2.17 12.80
N LYS A 186 -15.63 1.90 12.38
CA LYS A 186 -16.79 2.76 12.64
C LYS A 186 -17.07 2.96 14.14
N THR A 187 -16.84 1.93 14.95
CA THR A 187 -17.00 1.97 16.41
C THR A 187 -15.78 2.52 17.15
N GLY A 188 -14.69 2.86 16.45
CA GLY A 188 -13.43 3.29 17.06
C GLY A 188 -12.61 2.17 17.74
N LEU A 189 -13.14 0.96 17.81
CA LEU A 189 -12.52 -0.17 18.50
C LEU A 189 -11.29 -0.75 17.76
N ILE A 190 -11.08 -0.37 16.50
CA ILE A 190 -9.95 -0.89 15.71
C ILE A 190 -8.59 -0.61 16.36
N ARG A 191 -8.44 0.54 17.02
CA ARG A 191 -7.21 0.91 17.73
C ARG A 191 -6.93 0.01 18.92
N LEU A 192 -7.98 -0.31 19.69
CA LEU A 192 -7.90 -1.22 20.85
C LEU A 192 -7.51 -2.64 20.40
N VAL A 193 -8.17 -3.17 19.39
CA VAL A 193 -7.85 -4.50 18.83
C VAL A 193 -6.40 -4.57 18.32
N ARG A 194 -5.90 -3.52 17.69
CA ARG A 194 -4.50 -3.45 17.26
C ARG A 194 -3.53 -3.44 18.44
N LYS A 195 -3.84 -2.68 19.49
CA LYS A 195 -3.02 -2.62 20.71
C LYS A 195 -2.93 -4.01 21.36
N LEU A 196 -4.06 -4.71 21.52
CA LEU A 196 -4.11 -6.05 22.10
C LEU A 196 -3.33 -7.09 21.27
N ARG A 197 -3.43 -7.05 19.93
CA ARG A 197 -2.68 -7.94 19.04
C ARG A 197 -1.16 -7.71 19.12
N LYS A 198 -0.72 -6.45 19.24
CA LYS A 198 0.70 -6.14 19.45
C LYS A 198 1.23 -6.68 20.78
N GLN A 199 0.43 -6.63 21.84
CA GLN A 199 0.79 -7.19 23.16
C GLN A 199 0.91 -8.71 23.14
N GLN A 200 0.14 -9.39 22.28
CA GLN A 200 0.16 -10.85 22.14
C GLN A 200 1.26 -11.36 21.19
N GLY A 201 2.15 -10.51 20.68
CA GLY A 201 3.22 -10.88 19.73
C GLY A 201 2.70 -11.32 18.36
N VAL A 202 1.41 -11.19 18.09
CA VAL A 202 0.82 -11.50 16.78
C VAL A 202 1.01 -10.30 15.89
N GLU A 203 2.08 -10.31 15.06
CA GLU A 203 2.19 -9.40 13.93
C GLU A 203 0.90 -9.53 13.10
N ILE A 204 0.17 -8.42 12.97
CA ILE A 204 -0.89 -8.36 11.97
C ILE A 204 -0.17 -8.58 10.65
N ASN A 205 -0.42 -9.72 10.01
CA ASN A 205 0.15 -10.10 8.72
C ASN A 205 0.03 -8.88 7.78
N ARG A 206 1.06 -8.08 7.72
CA ARG A 206 1.31 -7.19 6.60
C ARG A 206 1.38 -8.14 5.44
N GLY A 207 0.43 -8.05 4.51
CA GLY A 207 0.35 -8.98 3.41
C GLY A 207 1.75 -9.28 2.93
N THR A 208 2.17 -10.52 3.11
CA THR A 208 3.52 -11.02 2.89
C THR A 208 3.92 -10.77 1.44
N GLN A 209 4.46 -9.60 1.19
CA GLN A 209 5.34 -9.37 0.08
C GLN A 209 6.68 -9.96 0.50
N HIS A 210 7.11 -10.99 -0.18
CA HIS A 210 8.35 -11.74 -0.03
C HIS A 210 8.26 -13.00 0.85
N GLY A 211 7.62 -14.02 0.33
CA GLY A 211 7.79 -15.40 0.72
C GLY A 211 8.25 -16.24 -0.48
N GLY A 212 9.40 -15.94 -1.02
CA GLY A 212 10.14 -16.88 -1.83
C GLY A 212 10.99 -17.72 -0.88
N LYS A 213 10.53 -18.88 -0.44
CA LYS A 213 11.42 -19.93 0.03
C LYS A 213 12.21 -20.38 -1.18
N ASN A 214 13.53 -20.25 -1.10
CA ASN A 214 14.47 -20.97 -1.93
C ASN A 214 14.31 -22.47 -1.61
N GLU A 215 13.98 -23.24 -2.59
CA GLU A 215 14.46 -24.56 -2.88
C GLU A 215 14.93 -24.60 -4.31
#